data_72af51f208a7eeb481505293a879da0c
#
_entry.id   72af51f208a7eeb481505293a879da0c
#
_cell.length_a   1.000
_cell.length_b   1.000
_cell.length_c   1.000
_cell.angle_alpha   90.00
_cell.angle_beta   90.00
_cell.angle_gamma   90.00
#
_symmetry.space_group_name_H-M   'P 1'
#
loop_
_entity.id
_entity.type
_entity.pdbx_description
1 polymer ?
#
loop_
_entity_poly.entity_id
_entity_poly.type
_entity_poly.pdbx_seq_one_letter_code
_entity_poly.pdbx_strand_id
1 'polypeptide(L)'
;IPAENPKLREKLLRFYLACATSQELSEWLQDIGQDPKGTAEEKRARVRQHTKYLSMTPETFPLQTIHYLSSYTGDHLYDLCQDLGLDGDGSKNTLFRRTYREVGCREGWLYPISKAAPVISKQTVLPFVQWYPVLKNYEYEKDYYKDFHEEMSEVFGLHNVHDQLAIAYGNTLKIDFHIGHPQQGGVGIEFKMPINNSELQRALGQMDQYVSRYQAELIIVIIPDFLSPAQVELFLGELGRKNITAVVKTKVS
;
A
#
# COMPACT_ATOMS: atom_id res chain seq x y z
N ILE A 1 12.91 -3.86 17.55
CA ILE A 1 12.60 -4.89 16.52
C ILE A 1 11.90 -6.01 17.28
N PRO A 2 10.63 -6.33 16.97
CA PRO A 2 9.97 -7.49 17.56
C PRO A 2 10.80 -8.73 17.22
N ALA A 3 11.00 -9.60 18.20
CA ALA A 3 11.70 -10.85 17.99
C ALA A 3 11.05 -11.60 16.82
N GLU A 4 11.83 -11.97 15.81
CA GLU A 4 11.38 -12.74 14.66
C GLU A 4 10.56 -13.94 15.14
N ASN A 5 9.33 -14.06 14.63
CA ASN A 5 8.55 -15.28 14.84
C ASN A 5 8.98 -16.31 13.77
N PRO A 6 9.82 -17.30 14.11
CA PRO A 6 10.37 -18.25 13.14
C PRO A 6 9.28 -19.04 12.40
N LYS A 7 8.15 -19.31 13.07
CA LYS A 7 7.02 -20.04 12.50
C LYS A 7 6.29 -19.21 11.43
N LEU A 8 6.15 -17.89 11.66
CA LEU A 8 5.56 -17.01 10.67
C LEU A 8 6.46 -16.91 9.43
N ARG A 9 7.76 -16.72 9.62
CA ARG A 9 8.74 -16.66 8.53
C ARG A 9 8.72 -17.94 7.68
N GLU A 10 8.65 -19.11 8.34
CA GLU A 10 8.55 -20.39 7.63
C GLU A 10 7.24 -20.50 6.84
N LYS A 11 6.09 -20.09 7.41
CA LYS A 11 4.81 -20.06 6.70
C LYS A 11 4.86 -19.16 5.48
N LEU A 12 5.31 -17.92 5.64
CA LEU A 12 5.46 -16.96 4.54
C LEU A 12 6.35 -17.51 3.44
N LEU A 13 7.49 -18.10 3.80
CA LEU A 13 8.39 -18.70 2.83
C LEU A 13 7.72 -19.85 2.06
N ARG A 14 6.94 -20.70 2.72
CA ARG A 14 6.17 -21.75 2.03
C ARG A 14 5.20 -21.19 1.02
N PHE A 15 4.53 -20.10 1.37
CA PHE A 15 3.61 -19.42 0.46
C PHE A 15 4.35 -18.81 -0.74
N TYR A 16 5.44 -18.10 -0.52
CA TYR A 16 6.26 -17.54 -1.62
C TYR A 16 6.69 -18.64 -2.58
N LEU A 17 7.23 -19.73 -2.04
CA LEU A 17 7.69 -20.83 -2.86
C LEU A 17 6.57 -21.55 -3.60
N ALA A 18 5.36 -21.62 -3.02
CA ALA A 18 4.20 -22.22 -3.69
C ALA A 18 3.75 -21.41 -4.91
N CYS A 19 3.84 -20.08 -4.82
CA CYS A 19 3.38 -19.17 -5.87
C CYS A 19 4.46 -18.79 -6.89
N ALA A 20 5.74 -18.96 -6.56
CA ALA A 20 6.83 -18.58 -7.42
C ALA A 20 6.81 -19.37 -8.75
N THR A 21 6.94 -18.64 -9.86
CA THR A 21 7.12 -19.22 -11.18
C THR A 21 8.45 -19.93 -11.30
N SER A 22 8.57 -20.81 -12.30
CA SER A 22 9.86 -21.51 -12.57
C SER A 22 10.99 -20.53 -12.91
N GLN A 23 10.67 -19.38 -13.49
CA GLN A 23 11.65 -18.34 -13.82
C GLN A 23 12.13 -17.63 -12.54
N GLU A 24 11.24 -17.16 -11.69
CA GLU A 24 11.57 -16.52 -10.41
C GLU A 24 12.40 -17.44 -9.51
N LEU A 25 12.05 -18.72 -9.45
CA LEU A 25 12.84 -19.71 -8.72
C LEU A 25 14.26 -19.86 -9.31
N SER A 26 14.41 -19.73 -10.63
CA SER A 26 15.73 -19.76 -11.27
C SER A 26 16.56 -18.54 -10.92
N GLU A 27 15.97 -17.36 -10.95
CA GLU A 27 16.62 -16.11 -10.60
C GLU A 27 17.07 -16.14 -9.12
N TRP A 28 16.23 -16.58 -8.20
CA TRP A 28 16.60 -16.74 -6.79
C TRP A 28 17.74 -17.74 -6.58
N LEU A 29 17.72 -18.86 -7.29
CA LEU A 29 18.81 -19.84 -7.20
C LEU A 29 20.12 -19.27 -7.71
N GLN A 30 20.08 -18.47 -8.78
CA GLN A 30 21.26 -17.76 -9.29
C GLN A 30 21.82 -16.77 -8.27
N ASP A 31 20.96 -15.97 -7.65
CA ASP A 31 21.33 -14.97 -6.64
C ASP A 31 22.00 -15.60 -5.42
N ILE A 32 21.60 -16.82 -5.04
CA ILE A 32 22.21 -17.56 -3.94
C ILE A 32 23.31 -18.54 -4.40
N GLY A 33 23.76 -18.45 -5.66
CA GLY A 33 24.85 -19.27 -6.21
C GLY A 33 24.51 -20.75 -6.36
N GLN A 34 23.22 -21.09 -6.57
CA GLN A 34 22.74 -22.45 -6.75
C GLN A 34 22.36 -22.72 -8.21
N ASP A 35 22.34 -24.01 -8.59
CA ASP A 35 21.96 -24.42 -9.94
C ASP A 35 20.49 -24.06 -10.24
N PRO A 36 20.20 -23.20 -11.24
CA PRO A 36 18.85 -22.79 -11.61
C PRO A 36 18.10 -23.81 -12.47
N LYS A 37 18.71 -24.91 -12.87
CA LYS A 37 18.12 -25.92 -13.77
C LYS A 37 17.17 -26.86 -13.01
N GLY A 38 16.24 -27.48 -13.74
CA GLY A 38 15.32 -28.48 -13.24
C GLY A 38 13.86 -28.03 -13.25
N THR A 39 12.98 -28.89 -12.77
CA THR A 39 11.54 -28.62 -12.62
C THR A 39 11.29 -27.56 -11.54
N ALA A 40 10.13 -26.93 -11.58
CA ALA A 40 9.74 -25.96 -10.54
C ALA A 40 9.76 -26.56 -9.14
N GLU A 41 9.43 -27.85 -9.00
CA GLU A 41 9.44 -28.55 -7.72
C GLU A 41 10.86 -28.77 -7.19
N GLU A 42 11.78 -29.19 -8.05
CA GLU A 42 13.20 -29.34 -7.68
C GLU A 42 13.84 -27.99 -7.29
N LYS A 43 13.49 -26.93 -8.01
CA LYS A 43 13.93 -25.58 -7.69
C LYS A 43 13.39 -25.12 -6.34
N ARG A 44 12.08 -25.33 -6.05
CA ARG A 44 11.49 -25.03 -4.76
C ARG A 44 12.19 -25.77 -3.62
N ALA A 45 12.47 -27.06 -3.81
CA ALA A 45 13.20 -27.86 -2.82
C ALA A 45 14.58 -27.27 -2.51
N ARG A 46 15.36 -26.90 -3.55
CA ARG A 46 16.66 -26.26 -3.39
C ARG A 46 16.57 -24.90 -2.69
N VAL A 47 15.64 -24.04 -3.07
CA VAL A 47 15.44 -22.77 -2.37
C VAL A 47 15.12 -22.99 -0.90
N ARG A 48 14.25 -23.96 -0.56
CA ARG A 48 13.95 -24.31 0.84
C ARG A 48 15.19 -24.69 1.64
N GLN A 49 16.13 -25.42 1.05
CA GLN A 49 17.37 -25.83 1.73
C GLN A 49 18.29 -24.65 2.02
N HIS A 50 18.18 -23.59 1.25
CA HIS A 50 19.01 -22.39 1.34
C HIS A 50 18.29 -21.16 1.89
N THR A 51 17.19 -21.35 2.65
CA THR A 51 16.35 -20.27 3.17
C THR A 51 17.06 -19.24 4.04
N LYS A 52 18.17 -19.62 4.67
CA LYS A 52 19.03 -18.68 5.41
C LYS A 52 19.67 -17.58 4.55
N TYR A 53 19.71 -17.77 3.23
CA TYR A 53 20.24 -16.81 2.27
C TYR A 53 19.17 -15.88 1.65
N LEU A 54 17.89 -16.13 1.91
CA LEU A 54 16.81 -15.24 1.55
C LEU A 54 16.77 -14.08 2.56
N SER A 55 17.83 -13.29 2.60
CA SER A 55 17.80 -12.00 3.26
C SER A 55 16.96 -11.06 2.39
N MET A 56 15.65 -11.08 2.58
CA MET A 56 14.80 -10.07 2.02
C MET A 56 15.12 -8.76 2.74
N THR A 57 15.64 -7.79 2.00
CA THR A 57 15.82 -6.46 2.56
C THR A 57 14.45 -5.80 2.77
N PRO A 58 14.28 -4.96 3.79
CA PRO A 58 13.02 -4.22 3.99
C PRO A 58 12.57 -3.44 2.75
N GLU A 59 13.49 -3.06 1.87
CA GLU A 59 13.17 -2.31 0.66
C GLU A 59 12.57 -3.18 -0.46
N THR A 60 12.98 -4.42 -0.58
CA THR A 60 12.51 -5.32 -1.66
C THR A 60 11.38 -6.23 -1.22
N PHE A 61 11.35 -6.61 0.05
CA PHE A 61 10.36 -7.54 0.58
C PHE A 61 8.90 -7.08 0.41
N PRO A 62 8.53 -5.82 0.68
CA PRO A 62 7.16 -5.37 0.50
C PRO A 62 6.64 -5.55 -0.93
N LEU A 63 7.43 -5.22 -1.93
CA LEU A 63 7.04 -5.38 -3.34
C LEU A 63 6.86 -6.84 -3.73
N GLN A 64 7.78 -7.70 -3.30
CA GLN A 64 7.67 -9.14 -3.50
C GLN A 64 6.43 -9.70 -2.80
N THR A 65 6.16 -9.28 -1.56
CA THR A 65 4.97 -9.69 -0.82
C THR A 65 3.69 -9.28 -1.53
N ILE A 66 3.60 -8.05 -2.04
CA ILE A 66 2.45 -7.57 -2.81
C ILE A 66 2.27 -8.45 -4.05
N HIS A 67 3.34 -8.73 -4.79
CA HIS A 67 3.30 -9.56 -5.99
C HIS A 67 2.75 -10.96 -5.67
N TYR A 68 3.28 -11.62 -4.65
CA TYR A 68 2.86 -12.96 -4.27
C TYR A 68 1.43 -13.00 -3.73
N LEU A 69 1.08 -12.13 -2.83
CA LEU A 69 -0.25 -12.11 -2.25
C LEU A 69 -1.31 -11.76 -3.29
N SER A 70 -1.00 -10.92 -4.27
CA SER A 70 -1.95 -10.56 -5.33
C SER A 70 -2.25 -11.72 -6.28
N SER A 71 -1.35 -12.70 -6.39
CA SER A 71 -1.55 -13.91 -7.20
C SER A 71 -2.44 -14.96 -6.53
N TYR A 72 -2.71 -14.83 -5.22
CA TYR A 72 -3.54 -15.78 -4.49
C TYR A 72 -5.02 -15.67 -4.87
N THR A 73 -5.71 -16.82 -4.82
CA THR A 73 -7.17 -16.88 -4.85
C THR A 73 -7.76 -16.39 -3.52
N GLY A 74 -9.06 -16.10 -3.50
CA GLY A 74 -9.76 -15.76 -2.27
C GLY A 74 -9.61 -16.84 -1.19
N ASP A 75 -9.67 -18.12 -1.57
CA ASP A 75 -9.53 -19.25 -0.65
C ASP A 75 -8.15 -19.30 -0.02
N HIS A 76 -7.09 -19.13 -0.82
CA HIS A 76 -5.71 -19.08 -0.28
C HIS A 76 -5.51 -17.93 0.70
N LEU A 77 -6.10 -16.75 0.42
CA LEU A 77 -6.03 -15.61 1.34
C LEU A 77 -6.86 -15.84 2.60
N TYR A 78 -8.00 -16.52 2.48
CA TYR A 78 -8.81 -16.94 3.63
C TYR A 78 -7.99 -17.84 4.56
N ASP A 79 -7.39 -18.92 4.02
CA ASP A 79 -6.57 -19.84 4.79
C ASP A 79 -5.40 -19.13 5.46
N LEU A 80 -4.75 -18.20 4.72
CA LEU A 80 -3.65 -17.40 5.27
C LEU A 80 -4.13 -16.47 6.39
N CYS A 81 -5.30 -15.84 6.26
CA CYS A 81 -5.90 -15.06 7.34
C CYS A 81 -6.13 -15.92 8.58
N GLN A 82 -6.72 -17.12 8.43
CA GLN A 82 -6.92 -18.05 9.56
C GLN A 82 -5.60 -18.44 10.23
N ASP A 83 -4.58 -18.75 9.44
CA ASP A 83 -3.25 -19.09 9.93
C ASP A 83 -2.57 -17.94 10.72
N LEU A 84 -2.86 -16.71 10.33
CA LEU A 84 -2.36 -15.51 11.00
C LEU A 84 -3.24 -15.05 12.18
N GLY A 85 -4.37 -15.71 12.40
CA GLY A 85 -5.34 -15.34 13.45
C GLY A 85 -6.13 -14.08 13.11
N LEU A 86 -6.30 -13.80 11.81
CA LEU A 86 -7.06 -12.67 11.29
C LEU A 86 -8.48 -13.09 10.92
N ASP A 87 -9.38 -12.12 10.87
CA ASP A 87 -10.72 -12.32 10.36
C ASP A 87 -10.68 -12.71 8.87
N GLY A 88 -11.33 -13.81 8.50
CA GLY A 88 -11.40 -14.35 7.15
C GLY A 88 -12.57 -13.81 6.32
N ASP A 89 -13.45 -12.99 6.90
CA ASP A 89 -14.61 -12.46 6.18
C ASP A 89 -14.22 -11.28 5.27
N GLY A 90 -14.80 -11.25 4.09
CA GLY A 90 -14.64 -10.13 3.16
C GLY A 90 -14.30 -10.52 1.73
N SER A 91 -14.10 -9.51 0.89
CA SER A 91 -13.67 -9.68 -0.49
C SER A 91 -12.21 -10.15 -0.58
N LYS A 92 -11.81 -10.71 -1.73
CA LYS A 92 -10.39 -11.02 -2.02
C LYS A 92 -9.47 -9.82 -1.70
N ASN A 93 -9.86 -8.62 -2.09
CA ASN A 93 -9.08 -7.41 -1.84
C ASN A 93 -8.98 -7.09 -0.33
N THR A 94 -10.06 -7.30 0.42
CA THR A 94 -10.06 -7.11 1.88
C THR A 94 -9.10 -8.08 2.56
N LEU A 95 -9.17 -9.37 2.19
CA LEU A 95 -8.27 -10.40 2.73
C LEU A 95 -6.81 -10.14 2.37
N PHE A 96 -6.55 -9.73 1.11
CA PHE A 96 -5.22 -9.34 0.66
C PHE A 96 -4.63 -8.21 1.50
N ARG A 97 -5.36 -7.10 1.68
CA ARG A 97 -4.88 -5.96 2.44
C ARG A 97 -4.69 -6.29 3.92
N ARG A 98 -5.61 -7.04 4.51
CA ARG A 98 -5.55 -7.47 5.91
C ARG A 98 -4.30 -8.32 6.14
N THR A 99 -4.06 -9.29 5.28
CA THR A 99 -2.87 -10.14 5.32
C THR A 99 -1.59 -9.34 5.10
N TYR A 100 -1.56 -8.46 4.10
CA TYR A 100 -0.40 -7.63 3.78
C TYR A 100 -0.02 -6.71 4.93
N ARG A 101 -1.01 -6.07 5.55
CA ARG A 101 -0.80 -5.22 6.73
C ARG A 101 -0.24 -6.01 7.90
N GLU A 102 -0.84 -7.14 8.22
CA GLU A 102 -0.38 -7.97 9.33
C GLU A 102 1.06 -8.45 9.15
N VAL A 103 1.38 -8.91 7.94
CA VAL A 103 2.76 -9.29 7.59
C VAL A 103 3.69 -8.10 7.71
N GLY A 104 3.32 -6.95 7.16
CA GLY A 104 4.11 -5.73 7.23
C GLY A 104 4.37 -5.27 8.68
N CYS A 105 3.37 -5.35 9.55
CA CYS A 105 3.54 -5.04 10.97
C CYS A 105 4.49 -6.02 11.69
N ARG A 106 4.37 -7.31 11.40
CA ARG A 106 5.22 -8.35 12.04
C ARG A 106 6.66 -8.30 11.56
N GLU A 107 6.88 -7.98 10.30
CA GLU A 107 8.21 -7.86 9.71
C GLU A 107 8.83 -6.45 9.91
N GLY A 108 8.09 -5.52 10.49
CA GLY A 108 8.58 -4.18 10.82
C GLY A 108 8.64 -3.19 9.66
N TRP A 109 7.97 -3.45 8.53
CA TRP A 109 7.87 -2.49 7.42
C TRP A 109 6.74 -1.49 7.64
N LEU A 110 5.70 -1.90 8.37
CA LEU A 110 4.61 -1.03 8.77
C LEU A 110 4.72 -0.75 10.26
N TYR A 111 4.28 0.43 10.65
CA TYR A 111 4.17 0.74 12.07
C TYR A 111 3.10 -0.15 12.71
N PRO A 112 3.40 -0.80 13.83
CA PRO A 112 2.41 -1.58 14.54
C PRO A 112 1.24 -0.67 14.91
N ILE A 113 0.03 -1.13 14.64
CA ILE A 113 -1.18 -0.45 15.09
C ILE A 113 -1.14 -0.50 16.61
N SER A 114 -0.92 0.63 17.24
CA SER A 114 -1.00 0.73 18.70
C SER A 114 -2.43 0.42 19.13
N LYS A 115 -2.61 -0.35 20.22
CA LYS A 115 -3.93 -0.53 20.84
C LYS A 115 -4.50 0.79 21.40
N ALA A 116 -3.64 1.79 21.62
CA ALA A 116 -4.06 3.16 21.87
C ALA A 116 -4.32 3.84 20.52
N ALA A 117 -5.40 4.62 20.41
CA ALA A 117 -5.72 5.37 19.21
C ALA A 117 -4.47 6.17 18.76
N PRO A 118 -3.97 5.99 17.54
CA PRO A 118 -2.78 6.69 17.09
C PRO A 118 -3.02 8.19 17.10
N VAL A 119 -2.02 8.96 17.50
CA VAL A 119 -2.05 10.41 17.30
C VAL A 119 -2.11 10.66 15.80
N ILE A 120 -3.19 11.30 15.33
CA ILE A 120 -3.40 11.55 13.91
C ILE A 120 -2.58 12.77 13.48
N SER A 121 -1.57 12.50 12.68
CA SER A 121 -0.68 13.49 12.07
C SER A 121 -0.19 12.96 10.72
N LYS A 122 0.37 13.83 9.89
CA LYS A 122 0.98 13.39 8.63
C LYS A 122 2.07 12.33 8.85
N GLN A 123 2.83 12.43 9.92
CA GLN A 123 3.89 11.47 10.24
C GLN A 123 3.33 10.07 10.54
N THR A 124 2.16 9.98 11.15
CA THR A 124 1.53 8.69 11.46
C THR A 124 0.68 8.14 10.31
N VAL A 125 0.11 9.00 9.48
CA VAL A 125 -0.74 8.61 8.35
C VAL A 125 0.06 8.27 7.09
N LEU A 126 1.12 9.04 6.80
CA LEU A 126 1.91 8.90 5.58
C LEU A 126 2.47 7.48 5.34
N PRO A 127 3.01 6.76 6.33
CA PRO A 127 3.48 5.40 6.13
C PRO A 127 2.39 4.46 5.62
N PHE A 128 1.16 4.55 6.14
CA PHE A 128 0.04 3.72 5.67
C PHE A 128 -0.36 4.08 4.24
N VAL A 129 -0.37 5.38 3.90
CA VAL A 129 -0.62 5.82 2.52
C VAL A 129 0.49 5.34 1.59
N GLN A 130 1.75 5.38 2.01
CA GLN A 130 2.89 4.90 1.22
C GLN A 130 2.84 3.40 0.97
N TRP A 131 2.44 2.62 1.95
CA TRP A 131 2.41 1.16 1.86
C TRP A 131 1.08 0.59 1.36
N TYR A 132 0.01 1.39 1.32
CA TYR A 132 -1.27 0.96 0.76
C TYR A 132 -1.10 0.49 -0.70
N PRO A 133 -1.44 -0.78 -1.02
CA PRO A 133 -1.24 -1.30 -2.36
C PRO A 133 -2.29 -0.77 -3.34
N VAL A 134 -1.85 -0.44 -4.54
CA VAL A 134 -2.70 -0.06 -5.65
C VAL A 134 -2.84 -1.26 -6.59
N LEU A 135 -4.02 -1.85 -6.65
CA LEU A 135 -4.25 -3.09 -7.40
C LEU A 135 -4.52 -2.81 -8.88
N LYS A 136 -4.12 -3.71 -9.77
CA LYS A 136 -4.31 -3.55 -11.22
C LYS A 136 -5.75 -3.46 -11.68
N ASN A 137 -6.66 -4.09 -10.95
CA ASN A 137 -8.09 -4.08 -11.27
C ASN A 137 -8.80 -2.76 -10.93
N TYR A 138 -8.08 -1.79 -10.36
CA TYR A 138 -8.62 -0.46 -10.15
C TYR A 138 -8.51 0.35 -11.45
N GLU A 139 -9.65 0.66 -12.04
CA GLU A 139 -9.72 1.42 -13.30
C GLU A 139 -9.99 2.91 -13.06
N TYR A 140 -10.71 3.24 -11.98
CA TYR A 140 -11.14 4.58 -11.64
C TYR A 140 -10.74 4.97 -10.22
N GLU A 141 -10.62 6.27 -9.96
CA GLU A 141 -10.33 6.78 -8.60
C GLU A 141 -11.29 6.23 -7.54
N LYS A 142 -12.57 6.09 -7.85
CA LYS A 142 -13.59 5.54 -6.95
C LYS A 142 -13.33 4.09 -6.51
N ASP A 143 -12.56 3.31 -7.28
CA ASP A 143 -12.26 1.92 -6.96
C ASP A 143 -11.32 1.84 -5.75
N TYR A 144 -10.54 2.90 -5.52
CA TYR A 144 -9.70 3.04 -4.33
C TYR A 144 -10.49 3.42 -3.10
N TYR A 145 -11.56 4.18 -3.25
CA TYR A 145 -12.22 4.84 -2.13
C TYR A 145 -12.75 3.87 -1.10
N LYS A 146 -13.45 2.83 -1.54
CA LYS A 146 -13.99 1.84 -0.62
C LYS A 146 -12.89 1.12 0.15
N ASP A 147 -11.93 0.58 -0.59
CA ASP A 147 -10.84 -0.21 -0.02
C ASP A 147 -9.94 0.62 0.90
N PHE A 148 -9.66 1.87 0.50
CA PHE A 148 -8.87 2.80 1.31
C PHE A 148 -9.62 3.21 2.58
N HIS A 149 -10.93 3.46 2.47
CA HIS A 149 -11.76 3.80 3.62
C HIS A 149 -11.78 2.66 4.64
N GLU A 150 -11.98 1.42 4.19
CA GLU A 150 -11.94 0.23 5.05
C GLU A 150 -10.58 0.11 5.76
N GLU A 151 -9.48 0.17 5.01
CA GLU A 151 -8.13 0.07 5.56
C GLU A 151 -7.82 1.15 6.60
N MET A 152 -8.11 2.41 6.27
CA MET A 152 -7.86 3.52 7.18
C MET A 152 -8.77 3.47 8.40
N SER A 153 -10.02 3.00 8.25
CA SER A 153 -10.96 2.84 9.35
C SER A 153 -10.51 1.76 10.34
N GLU A 154 -9.91 0.68 9.86
CA GLU A 154 -9.33 -0.36 10.73
C GLU A 154 -8.12 0.16 11.52
N VAL A 155 -7.33 1.06 10.91
CA VAL A 155 -6.12 1.62 11.53
C VAL A 155 -6.44 2.75 12.50
N PHE A 156 -7.24 3.73 12.06
CA PHE A 156 -7.46 4.99 12.78
C PHE A 156 -8.82 5.06 13.47
N GLY A 157 -9.67 4.07 13.27
CA GLY A 157 -11.04 4.03 13.77
C GLY A 157 -12.04 4.70 12.82
N LEU A 158 -13.18 4.07 12.61
CA LEU A 158 -14.24 4.50 11.67
C LEU A 158 -14.66 5.96 11.85
N HIS A 159 -14.74 6.44 13.10
CA HIS A 159 -15.14 7.81 13.42
C HIS A 159 -14.09 8.89 13.10
N ASN A 160 -12.87 8.47 12.77
CA ASN A 160 -11.79 9.38 12.38
C ASN A 160 -11.52 9.39 10.88
N VAL A 161 -12.25 8.60 10.09
CA VAL A 161 -12.06 8.52 8.64
C VAL A 161 -13.32 9.03 7.94
N HIS A 162 -13.15 10.11 7.21
CA HIS A 162 -14.24 10.79 6.51
C HIS A 162 -13.92 10.86 5.02
N ASP A 163 -14.82 10.33 4.21
CA ASP A 163 -14.74 10.42 2.75
C ASP A 163 -15.52 11.64 2.24
N GLN A 164 -15.06 12.22 1.14
CA GLN A 164 -15.70 13.35 0.45
C GLN A 164 -16.05 14.51 1.38
N LEU A 165 -15.15 14.83 2.35
CA LEU A 165 -15.37 15.89 3.32
C LEU A 165 -15.38 17.27 2.62
N ALA A 166 -16.47 18.02 2.80
CA ALA A 166 -16.58 19.38 2.31
C ALA A 166 -15.69 20.33 3.11
N ILE A 167 -14.81 21.06 2.42
CA ILE A 167 -13.85 22.02 3.02
C ILE A 167 -14.16 23.49 2.67
N ALA A 168 -15.20 23.73 1.88
CA ALA A 168 -15.64 25.07 1.53
C ALA A 168 -17.16 25.20 1.62
N TYR A 169 -17.61 26.44 1.80
CA TYR A 169 -19.04 26.76 1.82
C TYR A 169 -19.71 26.32 0.51
N GLY A 170 -20.86 25.70 0.62
CA GLY A 170 -21.64 25.25 -0.55
C GLY A 170 -21.26 23.86 -1.09
N ASN A 171 -20.47 23.07 -0.38
CA ASN A 171 -20.06 21.70 -0.76
C ASN A 171 -19.40 21.57 -2.14
N THR A 172 -18.85 22.66 -2.67
CA THR A 172 -18.24 22.68 -4.01
C THR A 172 -16.81 22.21 -4.03
N LEU A 173 -16.11 22.23 -2.89
CA LEU A 173 -14.74 21.76 -2.75
C LEU A 173 -14.73 20.69 -1.67
N LYS A 174 -14.35 19.46 -2.05
CA LYS A 174 -14.27 18.31 -1.18
C LYS A 174 -12.91 17.69 -1.27
N ILE A 175 -12.37 17.24 -0.14
CA ILE A 175 -11.20 16.36 -0.09
C ILE A 175 -11.68 14.90 -0.16
N ASP A 176 -10.95 14.04 -0.86
CA ASP A 176 -11.34 12.65 -1.02
C ASP A 176 -11.42 11.93 0.31
N PHE A 177 -10.39 12.09 1.16
CA PHE A 177 -10.39 11.58 2.52
C PHE A 177 -9.85 12.61 3.50
N HIS A 178 -10.41 12.59 4.70
CA HIS A 178 -9.88 13.29 5.86
C HIS A 178 -9.72 12.29 7.01
N ILE A 179 -8.52 12.19 7.55
CA ILE A 179 -8.23 11.37 8.72
C ILE A 179 -8.01 12.30 9.90
N GLY A 180 -8.86 12.16 10.92
CA GLY A 180 -8.89 12.99 12.10
C GLY A 180 -10.22 13.69 12.32
N HIS A 181 -10.30 14.53 13.36
CA HIS A 181 -11.51 15.30 13.63
C HIS A 181 -11.63 16.46 12.63
N PRO A 182 -12.75 16.58 11.89
CA PRO A 182 -12.89 17.55 10.80
C PRO A 182 -12.64 19.01 11.16
N GLN A 183 -12.80 19.38 12.44
CA GLN A 183 -12.68 20.75 12.94
C GLN A 183 -11.43 20.98 13.81
N GLN A 184 -10.61 19.95 14.04
CA GLN A 184 -9.45 20.03 14.94
C GLN A 184 -8.11 19.76 14.26
N GLY A 185 -8.09 19.82 12.95
CA GLY A 185 -6.93 19.43 12.16
C GLY A 185 -7.02 17.97 11.73
N GLY A 186 -5.90 17.39 11.32
CA GLY A 186 -5.83 16.04 10.78
C GLY A 186 -5.08 16.00 9.47
N VAL A 187 -5.34 15.00 8.65
CA VAL A 187 -4.64 14.78 7.38
C VAL A 187 -5.66 14.61 6.26
N GLY A 188 -5.62 15.50 5.28
CA GLY A 188 -6.36 15.38 4.03
C GLY A 188 -5.59 14.56 3.01
N ILE A 189 -6.26 13.66 2.34
CA ILE A 189 -5.68 12.82 1.29
C ILE A 189 -6.51 13.00 0.02
N GLU A 190 -5.84 13.30 -1.07
CA GLU A 190 -6.43 13.43 -2.40
C GLU A 190 -5.83 12.38 -3.33
N PHE A 191 -6.67 11.65 -4.06
CA PHE A 191 -6.24 10.70 -5.07
C PHE A 191 -6.35 11.29 -6.46
N LYS A 192 -5.35 11.05 -7.30
CA LYS A 192 -5.35 11.46 -8.70
C LYS A 192 -4.80 10.37 -9.60
N MET A 193 -5.54 10.08 -10.67
CA MET A 193 -5.13 9.19 -11.76
C MET A 193 -5.08 10.00 -13.07
N PRO A 194 -4.16 10.96 -13.20
CA PRO A 194 -4.11 11.83 -14.36
C PRO A 194 -3.69 11.07 -15.61
N ILE A 195 -4.42 11.23 -16.69
CA ILE A 195 -4.13 10.61 -17.99
C ILE A 195 -3.38 11.56 -18.94
N ASN A 196 -3.30 12.85 -18.60
CA ASN A 196 -2.64 13.86 -19.43
C ASN A 196 -2.23 15.09 -18.62
N ASN A 197 -1.50 15.99 -19.27
CA ASN A 197 -0.97 17.21 -18.65
C ASN A 197 -2.07 18.18 -18.17
N SER A 198 -3.21 18.23 -18.88
CA SER A 198 -4.31 19.12 -18.49
C SER A 198 -4.92 18.71 -17.15
N GLU A 199 -4.97 17.41 -16.88
CA GLU A 199 -5.45 16.89 -15.59
C GLU A 199 -4.44 17.16 -14.47
N LEU A 200 -3.14 17.08 -14.74
CA LEU A 200 -2.12 17.51 -13.80
C LEU A 200 -2.27 18.99 -13.43
N GLN A 201 -2.47 19.86 -14.41
CA GLN A 201 -2.67 21.30 -14.17
C GLN A 201 -3.97 21.56 -13.37
N ARG A 202 -5.04 20.84 -13.67
CA ARG A 202 -6.28 20.92 -12.90
C ARG A 202 -6.07 20.46 -11.44
N ALA A 203 -5.31 19.38 -11.24
CA ALA A 203 -4.96 18.89 -9.90
C ALA A 203 -4.15 19.95 -9.13
N LEU A 204 -3.16 20.61 -9.75
CA LEU A 204 -2.43 21.71 -9.13
C LEU A 204 -3.34 22.85 -8.70
N GLY A 205 -4.26 23.27 -9.56
CA GLY A 205 -5.23 24.32 -9.24
C GLY A 205 -6.16 23.93 -8.09
N GLN A 206 -6.54 22.66 -7.98
CA GLN A 206 -7.30 22.14 -6.86
C GLN A 206 -6.47 22.14 -5.56
N MET A 207 -5.21 21.75 -5.63
CA MET A 207 -4.30 21.81 -4.47
C MET A 207 -4.10 23.24 -3.97
N ASP A 208 -4.04 24.25 -4.83
CA ASP A 208 -3.99 25.65 -4.43
C ASP A 208 -5.24 26.08 -3.63
N GLN A 209 -6.41 25.61 -4.04
CA GLN A 209 -7.63 25.87 -3.30
C GLN A 209 -7.63 25.18 -1.92
N TYR A 210 -7.09 23.95 -1.84
CA TYR A 210 -6.96 23.26 -0.57
C TYR A 210 -6.00 23.99 0.36
N VAL A 211 -4.79 24.30 -0.07
CA VAL A 211 -3.80 25.01 0.73
C VAL A 211 -4.36 26.33 1.30
N SER A 212 -5.19 27.03 0.53
CA SER A 212 -5.76 28.32 0.96
C SER A 212 -6.94 28.22 1.93
N ARG A 213 -7.63 27.07 2.00
CA ARG A 213 -8.92 26.95 2.71
C ARG A 213 -9.00 25.81 3.70
N TYR A 214 -8.09 24.86 3.62
CA TYR A 214 -8.08 23.68 4.43
C TYR A 214 -6.98 23.75 5.49
N GLN A 215 -7.34 23.53 6.76
CA GLN A 215 -6.41 23.71 7.87
C GLN A 215 -5.65 22.44 8.24
N ALA A 216 -5.95 21.32 7.58
CA ALA A 216 -5.24 20.06 7.81
C ALA A 216 -4.01 19.93 6.91
N GLU A 217 -3.10 19.05 7.31
CA GLU A 217 -1.98 18.67 6.46
C GLU A 217 -2.47 17.90 5.21
N LEU A 218 -1.79 18.08 4.08
CA LEU A 218 -2.19 17.48 2.79
C LEU A 218 -1.22 16.43 2.32
N ILE A 219 -1.78 15.32 1.84
CA ILE A 219 -1.09 14.28 1.09
C ILE A 219 -1.84 14.10 -0.24
N ILE A 220 -1.13 14.12 -1.35
CA ILE A 220 -1.67 13.75 -2.65
C ILE A 220 -1.10 12.40 -3.09
N VAL A 221 -1.97 11.47 -3.44
CA VAL A 221 -1.61 10.17 -4.01
C VAL A 221 -1.78 10.23 -5.52
N ILE A 222 -0.71 9.96 -6.25
CA ILE A 222 -0.70 10.07 -7.72
C ILE A 222 -0.42 8.69 -8.30
N ILE A 223 -1.24 8.30 -9.27
CA ILE A 223 -1.10 7.06 -10.02
C ILE A 223 -0.94 7.43 -11.50
N PRO A 224 0.30 7.62 -11.97
CA PRO A 224 0.59 8.25 -13.26
C PRO A 224 0.73 7.23 -14.39
N ASP A 225 -0.21 6.29 -14.54
CA ASP A 225 -0.11 5.18 -15.50
C ASP A 225 0.14 5.62 -16.96
N PHE A 226 -0.28 6.82 -17.33
CA PHE A 226 -0.24 7.34 -18.71
C PHE A 226 0.72 8.52 -18.89
N LEU A 227 1.44 8.91 -17.85
CA LEU A 227 2.32 10.08 -17.88
C LEU A 227 3.79 9.67 -18.05
N SER A 228 4.55 10.53 -18.72
CA SER A 228 6.01 10.35 -18.77
C SER A 228 6.65 10.71 -17.43
N PRO A 229 7.81 10.09 -17.10
CA PRO A 229 8.54 10.43 -15.88
C PRO A 229 8.83 11.93 -15.73
N ALA A 230 9.16 12.61 -16.83
CA ALA A 230 9.42 14.05 -16.81
C ALA A 230 8.19 14.89 -16.43
N GLN A 231 6.99 14.51 -16.87
CA GLN A 231 5.74 15.19 -16.48
C GLN A 231 5.46 15.00 -14.99
N VAL A 232 5.69 13.78 -14.48
CA VAL A 232 5.53 13.47 -13.05
C VAL A 232 6.52 14.28 -12.21
N GLU A 233 7.79 14.32 -12.60
CA GLU A 233 8.84 15.07 -11.91
C GLU A 233 8.53 16.57 -11.82
N LEU A 234 8.11 17.18 -12.92
CA LEU A 234 7.68 18.58 -12.95
C LEU A 234 6.52 18.82 -11.98
N PHE A 235 5.52 17.95 -12.00
CA PHE A 235 4.37 18.05 -11.09
C PHE A 235 4.77 17.93 -9.63
N LEU A 236 5.63 16.97 -9.29
CA LEU A 236 6.17 16.80 -7.94
C LEU A 236 6.96 18.01 -7.47
N GLY A 237 7.72 18.64 -8.37
CA GLY A 237 8.45 19.89 -8.09
C GLY A 237 7.49 21.04 -7.75
N GLU A 238 6.36 21.18 -8.42
CA GLU A 238 5.33 22.18 -8.09
C GLU A 238 4.69 21.93 -6.73
N LEU A 239 4.35 20.66 -6.43
CA LEU A 239 3.79 20.28 -5.13
C LEU A 239 4.78 20.55 -3.99
N GLY A 240 6.06 20.23 -4.20
CA GLY A 240 7.13 20.48 -3.22
C GLY A 240 7.26 21.98 -2.89
N ARG A 241 7.15 22.88 -3.89
CA ARG A 241 7.13 24.33 -3.68
C ARG A 241 5.95 24.81 -2.83
N LYS A 242 4.84 24.06 -2.82
CA LYS A 242 3.65 24.33 -2.02
C LYS A 242 3.63 23.61 -0.67
N ASN A 243 4.72 22.91 -0.33
CA ASN A 243 4.83 22.07 0.88
C ASN A 243 3.77 20.97 0.99
N ILE A 244 3.30 20.47 -0.17
CA ILE A 244 2.35 19.35 -0.25
C ILE A 244 3.15 18.06 -0.38
N THR A 245 2.84 17.08 0.47
CA THR A 245 3.46 15.76 0.41
C THR A 245 2.81 14.94 -0.71
N ALA A 246 3.61 14.47 -1.65
CA ALA A 246 3.15 13.60 -2.73
C ALA A 246 3.62 12.15 -2.52
N VAL A 247 2.74 11.21 -2.82
CA VAL A 247 3.02 9.77 -2.85
C VAL A 247 2.72 9.27 -4.26
N VAL A 248 3.75 8.85 -4.98
CA VAL A 248 3.58 8.26 -6.31
C VAL A 248 3.39 6.76 -6.16
N LYS A 249 2.37 6.22 -6.78
CA LYS A 249 2.02 4.81 -6.76
C LYS A 249 2.05 4.20 -8.15
N THR A 250 2.50 2.96 -8.22
CA THR A 250 2.34 2.11 -9.41
C THR A 250 1.35 1.00 -9.08
N LYS A 251 0.55 0.63 -10.06
CA LYS A 251 -0.36 -0.50 -9.92
C LYS A 251 0.43 -1.80 -9.80
N VAL A 252 0.07 -2.61 -8.82
CA VAL A 252 0.67 -3.93 -8.61
C VAL A 252 -0.25 -5.03 -9.14
N SER A 253 0.36 -6.00 -9.76
CA SER A 253 -0.33 -7.12 -10.43
C SER A 253 -0.76 -8.20 -9.47
#